data_f827da7e347feaea33f271a3f10efe26
#
_entry.id   f827da7e347feaea33f271a3f10efe26
#
_cell.length_a   1.000
_cell.length_b   1.000
_cell.length_c   1.000
_cell.angle_alpha   90.00
_cell.angle_beta   90.00
_cell.angle_gamma   90.00
#
_symmetry.space_group_name_H-M   'P 1'
#
loop_
_entity.id
_entity.type
_entity.pdbx_description
1 polymer ?
#
loop_
_entity_poly.entity_id
_entity_poly.type
_entity_poly.pdbx_seq_one_letter_code
_entity_poly.pdbx_strand_id
1 'polypeptide(L)'
;LAPDKQHENILYERISALKMQSHDQYGFDFGTMLQGEMTKEKYNYLMSYIKAGYKEMAFNNPAYHRLFELLLRNDGYVYFHCTAGKDRTGVAGFLIMIALGMSEEDAIQEYLLSNIYLKESNDELCQQLQIPEKLREECRPLLYVQRELIEIMIQSIRVKYRSYDEFLLQEYN
;
A
#
# COMPACT_ATOMS: atom_id res chain seq x y z
N LEU A 1 -11.33 -11.00 -7.20
CA LEU A 1 -10.00 -11.60 -7.01
C LEU A 1 -10.16 -13.06 -6.56
N ALA A 2 -9.34 -13.95 -7.09
CA ALA A 2 -9.30 -15.34 -6.60
C ALA A 2 -8.76 -15.37 -5.17
N PRO A 3 -9.28 -16.24 -4.29
CA PRO A 3 -8.71 -16.42 -2.96
C PRO A 3 -7.32 -17.03 -3.05
N ASP A 4 -6.48 -16.72 -2.08
CA ASP A 4 -5.14 -17.29 -2.01
C ASP A 4 -5.19 -18.81 -1.79
N LYS A 5 -4.23 -19.51 -2.40
CA LYS A 5 -4.10 -20.96 -2.22
C LYS A 5 -3.56 -21.25 -0.81
N GLN A 6 -4.28 -22.06 -0.06
CA GLN A 6 -3.87 -22.49 1.28
C GLN A 6 -3.03 -23.76 1.20
N HIS A 7 -2.04 -23.89 2.10
CA HIS A 7 -1.19 -25.05 2.27
C HIS A 7 -1.25 -25.53 3.72
N GLU A 8 -1.22 -26.84 3.95
CA GLU A 8 -1.40 -27.49 5.27
C GLU A 8 -0.42 -26.99 6.36
N ASN A 9 0.80 -26.60 5.95
CA ASN A 9 1.87 -26.20 6.86
C ASN A 9 2.05 -24.68 6.96
N ILE A 10 1.09 -23.90 6.46
CA ILE A 10 1.16 -22.44 6.48
C ILE A 10 -0.02 -21.89 7.27
N LEU A 11 0.29 -21.14 8.33
CA LEU A 11 -0.72 -20.33 9.01
C LEU A 11 -1.12 -19.17 8.09
N TYR A 12 -2.40 -19.08 7.79
CA TYR A 12 -2.96 -18.09 6.90
C TYR A 12 -3.85 -17.12 7.65
N GLU A 13 -3.50 -15.84 7.60
CA GLU A 13 -4.28 -14.76 8.22
C GLU A 13 -4.63 -13.69 7.19
N ARG A 14 -5.90 -13.27 7.16
CA ARG A 14 -6.37 -12.20 6.29
C ARG A 14 -6.81 -11.01 7.13
N ILE A 15 -5.98 -9.97 7.17
CA ILE A 15 -6.24 -8.75 7.92
C ILE A 15 -6.14 -7.56 6.97
N SER A 16 -7.18 -6.72 6.91
CA SER A 16 -7.17 -5.55 6.05
C SER A 16 -6.27 -4.45 6.62
N ALA A 17 -5.30 -3.99 5.81
CA ALA A 17 -4.50 -2.80 6.12
C ALA A 17 -5.16 -1.49 5.66
N LEU A 18 -6.32 -1.53 5.03
CA LEU A 18 -7.11 -0.35 4.72
C LEU A 18 -8.19 -0.17 5.79
N LYS A 19 -8.19 0.97 6.45
CA LYS A 19 -9.32 1.42 7.26
C LYS A 19 -10.36 1.98 6.30
N MET A 20 -11.46 1.26 6.14
CA MET A 20 -12.64 1.79 5.45
C MET A 20 -13.16 2.96 6.28
N GLN A 21 -13.14 4.18 5.77
CA GLN A 21 -13.85 5.28 6.42
C GLN A 21 -15.34 4.94 6.41
N SER A 22 -16.00 5.14 7.54
CA SER A 22 -17.41 4.79 7.80
C SER A 22 -18.44 5.50 6.90
N HIS A 23 -18.01 6.27 5.91
CA HIS A 23 -18.81 6.96 4.93
C HIS A 23 -18.89 6.30 3.55
N ASP A 24 -18.10 5.24 3.30
CA ASP A 24 -18.23 4.48 2.05
C ASP A 24 -19.42 3.53 2.12
N GLN A 25 -20.63 4.07 1.99
CA GLN A 25 -21.87 3.30 1.85
C GLN A 25 -21.89 2.37 0.61
N TYR A 26 -20.87 2.45 -0.24
CA TYR A 26 -20.79 1.75 -1.53
C TYR A 26 -19.60 0.79 -1.65
N GLY A 27 -18.95 0.38 -0.56
CA GLY A 27 -17.82 -0.57 -0.62
C GLY A 27 -16.82 -0.21 -1.74
N PHE A 28 -15.80 0.57 -1.43
CA PHE A 28 -14.83 1.03 -2.42
C PHE A 28 -14.17 -0.14 -3.14
N ASP A 29 -14.62 -0.44 -4.35
CA ASP A 29 -13.98 -1.36 -5.28
C ASP A 29 -13.19 -0.55 -6.33
N PHE A 30 -11.88 -0.49 -6.13
CA PHE A 30 -10.95 0.21 -7.02
C PHE A 30 -11.06 -0.32 -8.47
N GLY A 31 -11.27 -1.64 -8.64
CA GLY A 31 -11.46 -2.24 -9.95
C GLY A 31 -12.70 -1.72 -10.68
N THR A 32 -13.82 -1.64 -9.97
CA THR A 32 -15.07 -1.07 -10.52
C THR A 32 -14.91 0.42 -10.85
N MET A 33 -14.16 1.16 -10.02
CA MET A 33 -13.94 2.58 -10.27
C MET A 33 -12.99 2.85 -11.46
N LEU A 34 -12.13 1.91 -11.82
CA LEU A 34 -11.30 2.02 -13.02
C LEU A 34 -12.09 1.70 -14.32
N GLN A 35 -13.27 1.10 -14.20
CA GLN A 35 -14.11 0.78 -15.38
C GLN A 35 -14.77 2.04 -15.95
N GLY A 36 -14.92 2.07 -17.26
CA GLY A 36 -15.52 3.18 -18.00
C GLY A 36 -14.57 4.36 -18.20
N GLU A 37 -15.13 5.49 -18.63
CA GLU A 37 -14.36 6.70 -18.93
C GLU A 37 -13.71 7.30 -17.68
N MET A 38 -12.41 7.62 -17.76
CA MET A 38 -11.67 8.31 -16.72
C MET A 38 -11.85 9.83 -16.89
N THR A 39 -12.84 10.40 -16.20
CA THR A 39 -12.98 11.86 -16.16
C THR A 39 -11.99 12.48 -15.16
N LYS A 40 -11.73 13.76 -15.30
CA LYS A 40 -10.86 14.51 -14.38
C LYS A 40 -11.38 14.48 -12.93
N GLU A 41 -12.67 14.56 -12.74
CA GLU A 41 -13.34 14.49 -11.45
C GLU A 41 -13.11 13.11 -10.81
N LYS A 42 -13.31 12.05 -11.58
CA LYS A 42 -13.08 10.67 -11.14
C LYS A 42 -11.61 10.42 -10.77
N TYR A 43 -10.68 10.90 -11.59
CA TYR A 43 -9.25 10.84 -11.30
C TYR A 43 -8.90 11.56 -10.00
N ASN A 44 -9.36 12.80 -9.84
CA ASN A 44 -9.11 13.59 -8.63
C ASN A 44 -9.68 12.92 -7.37
N TYR A 45 -10.87 12.33 -7.47
CA TYR A 45 -11.48 11.58 -6.39
C TYR A 45 -10.62 10.37 -5.99
N LEU A 46 -10.20 9.55 -6.96
CA LEU A 46 -9.34 8.38 -6.73
C LEU A 46 -8.01 8.78 -6.09
N MET A 47 -7.36 9.83 -6.61
CA MET A 47 -6.12 10.32 -6.06
C MET A 47 -6.28 10.86 -4.63
N SER A 48 -7.36 11.57 -4.34
CA SER A 48 -7.63 12.05 -2.98
C SER A 48 -7.83 10.90 -2.00
N TYR A 49 -8.50 9.86 -2.42
CA TYR A 49 -8.70 8.65 -1.63
C TYR A 49 -7.39 7.92 -1.35
N ILE A 50 -6.56 7.73 -2.39
CA ILE A 50 -5.23 7.12 -2.23
C ILE A 50 -4.37 7.94 -1.26
N LYS A 51 -4.30 9.26 -1.42
CA LYS A 51 -3.53 10.16 -0.53
C LYS A 51 -4.03 10.08 0.91
N ALA A 52 -5.34 10.06 1.13
CA ALA A 52 -5.91 9.88 2.46
C ALA A 52 -5.54 8.53 3.07
N GLY A 53 -5.55 7.46 2.27
CA GLY A 53 -5.09 6.14 2.69
C GLY A 53 -3.64 6.15 3.16
N TYR A 54 -2.72 6.72 2.38
CA TYR A 54 -1.30 6.83 2.79
C TYR A 54 -1.11 7.67 4.05
N LYS A 55 -1.89 8.72 4.24
CA LYS A 55 -1.83 9.58 5.43
C LYS A 55 -2.12 8.81 6.73
N GLU A 56 -2.98 7.81 6.67
CA GLU A 56 -3.48 7.11 7.86
C GLU A 56 -2.96 5.67 7.99
N MET A 57 -2.44 5.10 6.91
CA MET A 57 -2.13 3.67 6.81
C MET A 57 -1.13 3.18 7.87
N ALA A 58 -0.18 4.03 8.26
CA ALA A 58 0.85 3.69 9.24
C ALA A 58 0.39 3.75 10.71
N PHE A 59 -0.84 4.20 11.01
CA PHE A 59 -1.27 4.42 12.39
C PHE A 59 -2.36 3.45 12.81
N ASN A 60 -2.23 2.89 14.03
CA ASN A 60 -3.22 2.00 14.63
C ASN A 60 -3.77 0.98 13.60
N ASN A 61 -2.85 0.37 12.84
CA ASN A 61 -3.18 -0.54 11.74
C ASN A 61 -3.08 -2.00 12.20
N PRO A 62 -4.22 -2.72 12.30
CA PRO A 62 -4.21 -4.07 12.85
C PRO A 62 -3.41 -5.06 12.00
N ALA A 63 -3.34 -4.87 10.68
CA ALA A 63 -2.55 -5.73 9.81
C ALA A 63 -1.05 -5.54 10.04
N TYR A 64 -0.60 -4.30 10.19
CA TYR A 64 0.82 -4.03 10.46
C TYR A 64 1.19 -4.38 11.90
N HIS A 65 0.29 -4.15 12.85
CA HIS A 65 0.49 -4.60 14.22
C HIS A 65 0.74 -6.10 14.27
N ARG A 66 -0.12 -6.87 13.60
CA ARG A 66 0.03 -8.32 13.53
C ARG A 66 1.29 -8.74 12.79
N LEU A 67 1.65 -8.04 11.72
CA LEU A 67 2.89 -8.29 10.99
C LEU A 67 4.13 -8.10 11.88
N PHE A 68 4.22 -6.98 12.60
CA PHE A 68 5.34 -6.72 13.52
C PHE A 68 5.36 -7.72 14.67
N GLU A 69 4.22 -8.10 15.24
CA GLU A 69 4.14 -9.15 16.26
C GLU A 69 4.74 -10.47 15.76
N LEU A 70 4.39 -10.90 14.54
CA LEU A 70 4.93 -12.14 13.96
C LEU A 70 6.45 -12.04 13.68
N LEU A 71 6.91 -10.88 13.20
CA LEU A 71 8.34 -10.67 12.98
C LEU A 71 9.15 -10.67 14.28
N LEU A 72 8.62 -10.06 15.34
CA LEU A 72 9.27 -10.02 16.66
C LEU A 72 9.31 -11.41 17.33
N ARG A 73 8.34 -12.27 17.09
CA ARG A 73 8.36 -13.66 17.59
C ARG A 73 9.52 -14.47 17.01
N ASN A 74 9.94 -14.17 15.79
CA ASN A 74 11.06 -14.81 15.09
C ASN A 74 11.02 -16.37 15.15
N ASP A 75 9.82 -16.94 15.07
CA ASP A 75 9.57 -18.39 15.15
C ASP A 75 9.28 -19.03 13.79
N GLY A 76 9.48 -18.29 12.68
CA GLY A 76 9.28 -18.79 11.33
C GLY A 76 9.45 -17.71 10.27
N TYR A 77 9.09 -18.06 9.04
CA TYR A 77 9.09 -17.13 7.92
C TYR A 77 7.74 -16.43 7.80
N VAL A 78 7.74 -15.14 7.53
CA VAL A 78 6.54 -14.35 7.31
C VAL A 78 6.50 -13.90 5.85
N TYR A 79 5.45 -14.31 5.13
CA TYR A 79 5.13 -13.81 3.81
C TYR A 79 3.89 -12.92 3.90
N PHE A 80 3.98 -11.70 3.40
CA PHE A 80 2.87 -10.77 3.41
C PHE A 80 2.67 -10.12 2.06
N HIS A 81 1.42 -9.90 1.70
CA HIS A 81 1.07 -9.24 0.44
C HIS A 81 -0.27 -8.51 0.54
N CYS A 82 -0.55 -7.67 -0.41
CA CYS A 82 -1.87 -7.10 -0.63
C CYS A 82 -2.38 -7.52 -2.02
N THR A 83 -3.22 -6.74 -2.67
CA THR A 83 -3.76 -7.06 -4.00
C THR A 83 -2.69 -6.94 -5.09
N ALA A 84 -2.07 -5.76 -5.21
CA ALA A 84 -1.06 -5.46 -6.23
C ALA A 84 0.38 -5.51 -5.70
N GLY A 85 0.58 -5.70 -4.39
CA GLY A 85 1.91 -5.74 -3.77
C GLY A 85 2.64 -4.40 -3.71
N LYS A 86 2.00 -3.27 -4.04
CA LYS A 86 2.68 -1.98 -4.17
C LYS A 86 2.39 -0.99 -3.04
N ASP A 87 1.12 -0.72 -2.71
CA ASP A 87 0.76 0.33 -1.74
C ASP A 87 0.84 -0.19 -0.30
N ARG A 88 -0.10 -1.04 0.13
CA ARG A 88 -0.14 -1.59 1.49
C ARG A 88 1.09 -2.41 1.83
N THR A 89 1.53 -3.25 0.91
CA THR A 89 2.75 -4.06 1.04
C THR A 89 3.99 -3.17 1.03
N GLY A 90 4.03 -2.15 0.17
CA GLY A 90 5.14 -1.21 0.09
C GLY A 90 5.29 -0.38 1.36
N VAL A 91 4.19 0.09 1.97
CA VAL A 91 4.22 0.77 3.27
C VAL A 91 4.72 -0.17 4.37
N ALA A 92 4.22 -1.42 4.42
CA ALA A 92 4.71 -2.41 5.39
C ALA A 92 6.22 -2.67 5.22
N GLY A 93 6.68 -2.85 3.98
CA GLY A 93 8.11 -3.02 3.66
C GLY A 93 8.95 -1.82 4.09
N PHE A 94 8.49 -0.59 3.79
CA PHE A 94 9.14 0.63 4.24
C PHE A 94 9.30 0.66 5.77
N LEU A 95 8.23 0.39 6.52
CA LEU A 95 8.27 0.41 7.98
C LEU A 95 9.21 -0.66 8.56
N ILE A 96 9.25 -1.86 7.96
CA ILE A 96 10.22 -2.91 8.34
C ILE A 96 11.65 -2.45 8.09
N MET A 97 11.94 -1.86 6.93
CA MET A 97 13.27 -1.36 6.60
C MET A 97 13.73 -0.27 7.57
N ILE A 98 12.85 0.66 7.92
CA ILE A 98 13.13 1.67 8.96
C ILE A 98 13.40 1.01 10.32
N ALA A 99 12.59 0.03 10.72
CA ALA A 99 12.80 -0.70 11.98
C ALA A 99 14.15 -1.45 12.03
N LEU A 100 14.66 -1.88 10.87
CA LEU A 100 15.97 -2.51 10.72
C LEU A 100 17.12 -1.50 10.62
N GLY A 101 16.85 -0.19 10.70
CA GLY A 101 17.87 0.86 10.67
C GLY A 101 18.31 1.28 9.27
N MET A 102 17.56 0.93 8.22
CA MET A 102 17.81 1.43 6.88
C MET A 102 17.54 2.93 6.80
N SER A 103 18.29 3.64 5.97
CA SER A 103 18.00 5.06 5.74
C SER A 103 16.64 5.27 5.09
N GLU A 104 15.99 6.38 5.40
CA GLU A 104 14.70 6.74 4.82
C GLU A 104 14.76 6.77 3.29
N GLU A 105 15.85 7.34 2.73
CA GLU A 105 16.01 7.42 1.28
C GLU A 105 16.16 6.03 0.64
N ASP A 106 16.94 5.12 1.23
CA ASP A 106 17.08 3.76 0.71
C ASP A 106 15.75 3.00 0.77
N ALA A 107 15.00 3.17 1.85
CA ALA A 107 13.67 2.58 2.01
C ALA A 107 12.64 3.14 0.99
N ILE A 108 12.75 4.43 0.66
CA ILE A 108 11.95 5.03 -0.42
C ILE A 108 12.36 4.46 -1.79
N GLN A 109 13.66 4.31 -2.05
CA GLN A 109 14.12 3.75 -3.32
C GLN A 109 13.65 2.30 -3.49
N GLU A 110 13.70 1.49 -2.45
CA GLU A 110 13.17 0.11 -2.47
C GLU A 110 11.65 0.10 -2.75
N TYR A 111 10.88 0.96 -2.10
CA TYR A 111 9.46 1.13 -2.38
C TYR A 111 9.20 1.45 -3.87
N LEU A 112 10.01 2.33 -4.47
CA LEU A 112 9.86 2.74 -5.87
C LEU A 112 10.23 1.64 -6.87
N LEU A 113 11.00 0.61 -6.46
CA LEU A 113 11.30 -0.55 -7.32
C LEU A 113 10.05 -1.32 -7.74
N SER A 114 8.96 -1.20 -6.98
CA SER A 114 7.65 -1.74 -7.37
C SER A 114 7.25 -1.33 -8.80
N ASN A 115 7.63 -0.12 -9.23
CA ASN A 115 7.32 0.39 -10.56
C ASN A 115 8.04 -0.39 -11.68
N ILE A 116 9.21 -0.93 -11.40
CA ILE A 116 9.99 -1.73 -12.36
C ILE A 116 9.37 -3.11 -12.46
N TYR A 117 9.13 -3.77 -11.33
CA TYR A 117 8.62 -5.14 -11.28
C TYR A 117 7.16 -5.28 -11.72
N LEU A 118 6.34 -4.24 -11.53
CA LEU A 118 4.93 -4.25 -11.90
C LEU A 118 4.66 -3.70 -13.31
N LYS A 119 5.69 -3.28 -14.05
CA LYS A 119 5.50 -2.65 -15.37
C LYS A 119 4.70 -3.54 -16.31
N GLU A 120 5.11 -4.80 -16.49
CA GLU A 120 4.45 -5.74 -17.38
C GLU A 120 2.99 -6.01 -16.94
N SER A 121 2.77 -6.27 -15.65
CA SER A 121 1.43 -6.49 -15.09
C SER A 121 0.52 -5.27 -15.22
N ASN A 122 1.07 -4.06 -15.07
CA ASN A 122 0.31 -2.82 -15.28
C ASN A 122 -0.03 -2.61 -16.76
N ASP A 123 0.89 -2.93 -17.66
CA ASP A 123 0.65 -2.85 -19.10
C ASP A 123 -0.47 -3.83 -19.53
N GLU A 124 -0.44 -5.07 -19.01
CA GLU A 124 -1.50 -6.06 -19.21
C GLU A 124 -2.84 -5.58 -18.64
N LEU A 125 -2.86 -5.02 -17.43
CA LEU A 125 -4.07 -4.46 -16.82
C LEU A 125 -4.65 -3.33 -17.66
N CYS A 126 -3.82 -2.43 -18.18
CA CYS A 126 -4.25 -1.36 -19.08
C CYS A 126 -4.88 -1.90 -20.38
N GLN A 127 -4.34 -3.02 -20.91
CA GLN A 127 -4.91 -3.67 -22.09
C GLN A 127 -6.26 -4.33 -21.78
N GLN A 128 -6.35 -5.08 -20.67
CA GLN A 128 -7.59 -5.74 -20.24
C GLN A 128 -8.72 -4.74 -19.97
N LEU A 129 -8.40 -3.60 -19.37
CA LEU A 129 -9.35 -2.52 -19.10
C LEU A 129 -9.60 -1.62 -20.31
N GLN A 130 -8.96 -1.91 -21.45
CA GLN A 130 -9.07 -1.15 -22.69
C GLN A 130 -8.81 0.36 -22.50
N ILE A 131 -7.86 0.69 -21.60
CA ILE A 131 -7.50 2.10 -21.33
C ILE A 131 -6.79 2.66 -22.58
N PRO A 132 -7.34 3.71 -23.22
CA PRO A 132 -6.70 4.35 -24.38
C PRO A 132 -5.27 4.83 -24.05
N GLU A 133 -4.35 4.72 -24.99
CA GLU A 133 -2.94 5.07 -24.79
C GLU A 133 -2.75 6.49 -24.23
N LYS A 134 -3.52 7.45 -24.74
CA LYS A 134 -3.54 8.82 -24.22
C LYS A 134 -3.89 8.91 -22.72
N LEU A 135 -4.82 8.07 -22.26
CA LEU A 135 -5.23 8.04 -20.85
C LEU A 135 -4.28 7.22 -19.98
N ARG A 136 -3.43 6.35 -20.54
CA ARG A 136 -2.47 5.56 -19.75
C ARG A 136 -1.49 6.44 -18.99
N GLU A 137 -0.97 7.47 -19.63
CA GLU A 137 -0.07 8.44 -18.99
C GLU A 137 -0.80 9.26 -17.92
N GLU A 138 -2.03 9.68 -18.19
CA GLU A 138 -2.85 10.41 -17.21
C GLU A 138 -3.22 9.53 -16.01
N CYS A 139 -3.48 8.23 -16.23
CA CYS A 139 -3.80 7.26 -15.19
C CYS A 139 -2.57 6.64 -14.51
N ARG A 140 -1.37 6.91 -15.00
CA ARG A 140 -0.12 6.35 -14.46
C ARG A 140 0.00 6.49 -12.95
N PRO A 141 -0.36 7.63 -12.32
CA PRO A 141 -0.32 7.78 -10.87
C PRO A 141 -1.25 6.83 -10.10
N LEU A 142 -2.27 6.27 -10.72
CA LEU A 142 -3.16 5.28 -10.12
C LEU A 142 -2.56 3.85 -10.19
N LEU A 143 -1.75 3.59 -11.20
CA LEU A 143 -1.18 2.27 -11.51
C LEU A 143 0.20 2.07 -10.87
N TYR A 144 0.97 3.13 -10.74
CA TYR A 144 2.34 3.12 -10.22
C TYR A 144 2.43 3.82 -8.87
N VAL A 145 3.39 3.40 -8.05
CA VAL A 145 3.69 4.12 -6.80
C VAL A 145 4.46 5.40 -7.09
N GLN A 146 4.32 6.37 -6.22
CA GLN A 146 4.97 7.66 -6.34
C GLN A 146 5.64 8.04 -5.03
N ARG A 147 6.81 8.67 -5.12
CA ARG A 147 7.52 9.24 -3.98
C ARG A 147 6.60 10.12 -3.12
N GLU A 148 5.78 10.97 -3.75
CA GLU A 148 4.83 11.84 -3.06
C GLU A 148 3.90 11.08 -2.12
N LEU A 149 3.45 9.88 -2.49
CA LEU A 149 2.52 9.09 -1.67
C LEU A 149 3.19 8.59 -0.38
N ILE A 150 4.38 8.01 -0.49
CA ILE A 150 5.10 7.54 0.70
C ILE A 150 5.55 8.72 1.58
N GLU A 151 5.90 9.86 0.98
CA GLU A 151 6.25 11.09 1.70
C GLU A 151 5.07 11.67 2.49
N ILE A 152 3.82 11.54 1.99
CA ILE A 152 2.61 11.91 2.76
C ILE A 152 2.55 11.11 4.05
N MET A 153 2.81 9.81 4.01
CA MET A 153 2.87 8.97 5.22
C MET A 153 4.00 9.39 6.13
N ILE A 154 5.20 9.57 5.61
CA ILE A 154 6.39 10.01 6.35
C ILE A 154 6.12 11.32 7.08
N GLN A 155 5.56 12.32 6.39
CA GLN A 155 5.20 13.59 7.00
C GLN A 155 4.13 13.42 8.09
N SER A 156 3.17 12.52 7.90
CA SER A 156 2.16 12.23 8.93
C SER A 156 2.77 11.62 10.19
N ILE A 157 3.81 10.77 10.04
CA ILE A 157 4.58 10.23 11.17
C ILE A 157 5.32 11.38 11.88
N ARG A 158 6.05 12.21 11.14
CA ARG A 158 6.83 13.33 11.68
C ARG A 158 6.00 14.39 12.41
N VAL A 159 4.73 14.55 12.04
CA VAL A 159 3.81 15.45 12.74
C VAL A 159 3.41 14.93 14.12
N LYS A 160 3.33 13.60 14.28
CA LYS A 160 2.84 12.96 15.51
C LYS A 160 3.98 12.52 16.44
N TYR A 161 5.13 12.16 15.90
CA TYR A 161 6.23 11.53 16.62
C TYR A 161 7.55 12.26 16.35
N ARG A 162 8.42 12.27 17.35
CA ARG A 162 9.73 12.97 17.28
C ARG A 162 10.76 12.16 16.47
N SER A 163 10.59 10.84 16.41
CA SER A 163 11.49 9.93 15.70
C SER A 163 10.74 8.68 15.23
N TYR A 164 11.35 7.93 14.32
CA TYR A 164 10.85 6.61 13.94
C TYR A 164 10.86 5.62 15.10
N ASP A 165 11.85 5.69 15.99
CA ASP A 165 11.90 4.82 17.17
C ASP A 165 10.70 5.05 18.07
N GLU A 166 10.36 6.32 18.36
CA GLU A 166 9.17 6.67 19.13
C GLU A 166 7.89 6.18 18.44
N PHE A 167 7.78 6.38 17.13
CA PHE A 167 6.64 5.93 16.34
C PHE A 167 6.48 4.40 16.39
N LEU A 168 7.55 3.65 16.09
CA LEU A 168 7.53 2.19 16.08
C LEU A 168 7.21 1.61 17.46
N LEU A 169 7.77 2.20 18.52
CA LEU A 169 7.51 1.79 19.88
C LEU A 169 6.07 2.02 20.30
N GLN A 170 5.45 3.12 19.89
CA GLN A 170 4.08 3.47 20.30
C GLN A 170 3.01 2.79 19.44
N GLU A 171 3.29 2.53 18.16
CA GLU A 171 2.31 1.95 17.25
C GLU A 171 2.41 0.41 17.16
N TYR A 172 3.61 -0.17 17.34
CA TYR A 172 3.85 -1.58 16.98
C TYR A 172 4.56 -2.44 18.05
N ASN A 173 4.81 -1.91 19.24
CA ASN A 173 5.42 -2.70 20.34
C ASN A 173 4.38 -3.32 21.27
#